data_feb43d77d730c464e0de08c64829910c
#
_entry.id   feb43d77d730c464e0de08c64829910c
#
_cell.length_a   1.000
_cell.length_b   1.000
_cell.length_c   1.000
_cell.angle_alpha   90.00
_cell.angle_beta   90.00
_cell.angle_gamma   90.00
#
_symmetry.space_group_name_H-M   'P 1'
#
loop_
_entity.id
_entity.type
_entity.pdbx_description
1 polymer ?
#
loop_
_entity_poly.entity_id
_entity_poly.type
_entity_poly.pdbx_seq_one_letter_code
_entity_poly.pdbx_strand_id
1 'polypeptide(L)'
;DIDYDKVVEYATFDERLGKSHWNVPGPDGDFGYGGHCFPKDVKALIYVAEDELGLYSTMLRATDKKNDVVRKNRDWEQMKGRAVI
;
A
#
# COMPACT_ATOMS: atom_id res chain seq x y z
N ASP A 1 12.43 14.67 -13.10
CA ASP A 1 12.51 13.38 -12.40
C ASP A 1 12.95 13.56 -10.97
N ILE A 2 12.34 12.80 -10.08
CA ILE A 2 12.65 12.86 -8.65
C ILE A 2 13.27 11.52 -8.26
N ASP A 3 14.43 11.60 -7.60
CA ASP A 3 15.11 10.42 -7.09
C ASP A 3 14.40 9.97 -5.81
N TYR A 4 13.70 8.86 -5.89
CA TYR A 4 12.94 8.32 -4.77
C TYR A 4 13.83 8.01 -3.56
N ASP A 5 15.01 7.47 -3.80
CA ASP A 5 15.93 7.10 -2.70
C ASP A 5 16.40 8.34 -1.93
N LYS A 6 16.55 9.46 -2.62
CA LYS A 6 16.89 10.72 -1.97
C LYS A 6 15.73 11.26 -1.15
N VAL A 7 14.50 11.09 -1.63
CA VAL A 7 13.31 11.50 -0.86
C VAL A 7 13.25 10.71 0.45
N VAL A 8 13.46 9.39 0.38
CA VAL A 8 13.47 8.53 1.56
C VAL A 8 14.60 8.91 2.51
N GLU A 9 15.80 9.16 1.97
CA GLU A 9 16.94 9.57 2.79
C GLU A 9 16.62 10.82 3.60
N TYR A 10 16.06 11.85 2.95
CA TYR A 10 15.73 13.09 3.63
C TYR A 10 14.57 12.92 4.61
N ALA A 11 13.55 12.15 4.24
CA ALA A 11 12.40 11.92 5.13
C ALA A 11 12.82 11.19 6.40
N THR A 12 13.74 10.23 6.29
CA THR A 12 14.17 9.42 7.43
C THR A 12 15.22 10.10 8.30
N PHE A 13 15.59 11.35 8.03
CA PHE A 13 16.30 12.17 9.00
C PHE A 13 15.46 12.43 10.24
N ASP A 14 14.13 12.38 10.12
CA ASP A 14 13.26 12.44 11.27
C ASP A 14 13.30 11.10 12.01
N GLU A 15 13.78 11.12 13.23
CA GLU A 15 13.96 9.91 14.04
C GLU A 15 12.66 9.17 14.34
N ARG A 16 11.51 9.86 14.21
CA ARG A 16 10.21 9.22 14.39
C ARG A 16 9.85 8.28 13.26
N LEU A 17 10.51 8.41 12.11
CA LEU A 17 10.30 7.52 10.96
C LEU A 17 11.39 6.45 10.94
N GLY A 18 10.97 5.18 10.91
CA GLY A 18 11.89 4.08 10.73
C GLY A 18 12.44 4.04 9.32
N LYS A 19 13.48 3.24 9.12
CA LYS A 19 14.13 3.08 7.81
C LYS A 19 13.71 1.81 7.09
N SER A 20 12.71 1.10 7.59
CA SER A 20 12.18 -0.12 6.98
C SER A 20 10.93 0.18 6.16
N HIS A 21 10.63 -0.70 5.21
CA HIS A 21 9.42 -0.66 4.38
C HIS A 21 9.37 0.46 3.35
N TRP A 22 10.54 1.04 3.00
CA TRP A 22 10.61 2.10 1.99
C TRP A 22 11.05 1.61 0.62
N ASN A 23 11.57 0.39 0.52
CA ASN A 23 12.19 -0.07 -0.72
C ASN A 23 11.19 -0.24 -1.86
N VAL A 24 11.59 0.25 -3.03
CA VAL A 24 10.87 0.06 -4.29
C VAL A 24 11.87 -0.43 -5.33
N PRO A 25 11.68 -1.61 -5.91
CA PRO A 25 10.60 -2.56 -5.64
C PRO A 25 10.67 -3.16 -4.23
N GLY A 26 9.58 -3.79 -3.81
CA GLY A 26 9.48 -4.39 -2.48
C GLY A 26 10.30 -5.67 -2.33
N PRO A 27 10.19 -6.33 -1.17
CA PRO A 27 11.00 -7.52 -0.88
C PRO A 27 10.74 -8.70 -1.80
N ASP A 28 9.57 -8.76 -2.44
CA ASP A 28 9.26 -9.79 -3.43
C ASP A 28 9.68 -9.41 -4.85
N GLY A 29 10.33 -8.26 -5.03
CA GLY A 29 10.81 -7.78 -6.32
C GLY A 29 9.76 -7.14 -7.20
N ASP A 30 8.53 -7.02 -6.73
CA ASP A 30 7.44 -6.40 -7.49
C ASP A 30 7.15 -4.98 -6.99
N PHE A 31 6.46 -4.21 -7.80
CA PHE A 31 6.00 -2.87 -7.43
C PHE A 31 4.70 -2.98 -6.65
N GLY A 32 4.35 -1.90 -5.93
CA GLY A 32 3.13 -1.88 -5.14
C GLY A 32 3.24 -2.76 -3.89
N TYR A 33 2.09 -3.14 -3.36
CA TYR A 33 2.02 -3.97 -2.16
C TYR A 33 1.18 -5.22 -2.42
N GLY A 34 1.52 -6.29 -1.73
CA GLY A 34 0.84 -7.58 -1.83
C GLY A 34 0.79 -8.29 -0.48
N GLY A 35 0.73 -9.61 -0.53
CA GLY A 35 0.56 -10.42 0.66
C GLY A 35 -0.89 -10.44 1.12
N HIS A 36 -1.13 -10.87 2.37
CA HIS A 36 -2.50 -10.97 2.88
C HIS A 36 -2.89 -9.83 3.81
N CYS A 37 -1.94 -8.99 4.24
CA CYS A 37 -2.24 -7.92 5.20
C CYS A 37 -2.64 -6.61 4.52
N PHE A 38 -1.75 -6.03 3.71
CA PHE A 38 -2.00 -4.71 3.14
C PHE A 38 -3.21 -4.65 2.20
N PRO A 39 -3.40 -5.59 1.25
CA PRO A 39 -4.60 -5.52 0.41
C PRO A 39 -5.89 -5.56 1.21
N LYS A 40 -5.96 -6.43 2.21
CA LYS A 40 -7.11 -6.54 3.09
C LYS A 40 -7.29 -5.28 3.94
N ASP A 41 -6.23 -4.80 4.55
CA ASP A 41 -6.29 -3.66 5.46
C ASP A 41 -6.63 -2.36 4.73
N VAL A 42 -6.10 -2.15 3.53
CA VAL A 42 -6.43 -0.97 2.72
C VAL A 42 -7.91 -0.98 2.35
N LYS A 43 -8.43 -2.13 1.91
CA LYS A 43 -9.86 -2.24 1.57
C LYS A 43 -10.75 -2.05 2.79
N ALA A 44 -10.37 -2.60 3.93
CA ALA A 44 -11.10 -2.42 5.18
C ALA A 44 -11.11 -0.95 5.61
N LEU A 45 -9.99 -0.25 5.47
CA LEU A 45 -9.90 1.15 5.83
C LEU A 45 -10.77 2.03 4.92
N ILE A 46 -10.79 1.73 3.63
CA ILE A 46 -11.68 2.43 2.68
C ILE A 46 -13.14 2.21 3.10
N TYR A 47 -13.52 0.99 3.43
CA TYR A 47 -14.88 0.67 3.88
C TYR A 47 -15.25 1.48 5.13
N VAL A 48 -14.39 1.48 6.14
CA VAL A 48 -14.64 2.22 7.38
C VAL A 48 -14.79 3.72 7.08
N ALA A 49 -13.90 4.28 6.28
CA ALA A 49 -13.95 5.70 5.95
C ALA A 49 -15.24 6.07 5.22
N GLU A 50 -15.65 5.29 4.24
CA GLU A 50 -16.76 5.66 3.35
C GLU A 50 -18.11 5.18 3.86
N ASP A 51 -18.21 3.92 4.28
CA ASP A 51 -19.51 3.35 4.64
C ASP A 51 -19.88 3.62 6.09
N GLU A 52 -18.91 3.65 7.00
CA GLU A 52 -19.21 3.90 8.41
C GLU A 52 -19.11 5.36 8.81
N LEU A 53 -18.09 6.08 8.28
CA LEU A 53 -17.84 7.47 8.67
C LEU A 53 -18.35 8.50 7.65
N GLY A 54 -18.75 8.06 6.47
CA GLY A 54 -19.24 8.95 5.42
C GLY A 54 -18.17 9.86 4.83
N LEU A 55 -16.90 9.51 4.96
CA LEU A 55 -15.77 10.29 4.44
C LEU A 55 -15.34 9.75 3.07
N TYR A 56 -15.07 10.66 2.14
CA TYR A 56 -14.62 10.25 0.82
C TYR A 56 -13.09 10.02 0.86
N SER A 57 -12.66 8.79 0.61
CA SER A 57 -11.26 8.39 0.75
C SER A 57 -10.51 8.44 -0.59
N THR A 58 -10.41 9.63 -1.18
CA THR A 58 -9.85 9.83 -2.51
C THR A 58 -8.44 9.24 -2.64
N MET A 59 -7.55 9.54 -1.70
CA MET A 59 -6.15 9.09 -1.80
C MET A 59 -6.03 7.59 -1.58
N LEU A 60 -6.79 7.03 -0.64
CA LEU A 60 -6.77 5.59 -0.40
C LEU A 60 -7.28 4.82 -1.61
N ARG A 61 -8.37 5.31 -2.21
CA ARG A 61 -8.91 4.68 -3.42
C ARG A 61 -7.94 4.75 -4.58
N ALA A 62 -7.29 5.89 -4.76
CA ALA A 62 -6.29 6.07 -5.81
C ALA A 62 -5.10 5.14 -5.60
N THR A 63 -4.66 4.99 -4.35
CA THR A 63 -3.56 4.10 -4.00
C THR A 63 -3.90 2.65 -4.30
N ASP A 64 -5.08 2.21 -3.89
CA ASP A 64 -5.54 0.84 -4.14
C ASP A 64 -5.65 0.55 -5.64
N LYS A 65 -6.21 1.49 -6.38
CA LYS A 65 -6.33 1.37 -7.84
C LYS A 65 -4.98 1.36 -8.53
N LYS A 66 -4.04 2.21 -8.08
CA LYS A 66 -2.70 2.23 -8.64
C LYS A 66 -1.96 0.93 -8.37
N ASN A 67 -2.17 0.36 -7.20
CA ASN A 67 -1.60 -0.94 -6.87
C ASN A 67 -2.06 -2.02 -7.84
N ASP A 68 -3.34 -2.03 -8.21
CA ASP A 68 -3.87 -2.98 -9.20
C ASP A 68 -3.19 -2.82 -10.55
N VAL A 69 -2.80 -1.59 -10.91
CA VAL A 69 -2.15 -1.31 -12.20
C VAL A 69 -0.69 -1.74 -12.21
N VAL A 70 0.07 -1.44 -11.15
CA VAL A 70 1.52 -1.66 -11.14
C VAL A 70 1.92 -3.06 -10.67
N ARG A 71 1.04 -3.72 -9.93
CA ARG A 71 1.34 -5.03 -9.34
C ARG A 71 1.18 -6.14 -10.37
N LYS A 72 2.22 -6.94 -10.56
CA LYS A 72 2.18 -8.11 -11.44
C LYS A 72 1.76 -9.36 -10.68
N ASN A 73 2.27 -9.53 -9.47
CA ASN A 73 1.93 -10.67 -8.62
C ASN A 73 0.81 -10.27 -7.67
N ARG A 74 -0.38 -10.71 -7.98
CA ARG A 74 -1.58 -10.44 -7.16
C ARG A 74 -1.84 -11.62 -6.24
N ASP A 75 -0.86 -11.92 -5.41
CA ASP A 75 -0.84 -13.09 -4.55
C ASP A 75 -2.02 -13.14 -3.57
N TRP A 76 -2.53 -11.96 -3.17
CA TRP A 76 -3.69 -11.92 -2.25
C TRP A 76 -4.96 -12.52 -2.85
N GLU A 77 -5.07 -12.58 -4.16
CA GLU A 77 -6.26 -13.14 -4.81
C GLU A 77 -6.39 -14.65 -4.55
N GLN A 78 -5.29 -15.30 -4.21
CA GLN A 78 -5.26 -16.72 -3.90
C GLN A 78 -5.41 -16.99 -2.39
N MET A 79 -5.54 -15.94 -1.59
CA MET A 79 -5.60 -16.02 -0.14
C MET A 79 -7.02 -15.72 0.36
N LYS A 80 -8.00 -16.45 -0.22
CA LYS A 80 -9.41 -16.26 0.15
C LYS A 80 -9.61 -16.50 1.65
N GLY A 81 -10.41 -15.63 2.27
CA GLY A 81 -10.65 -15.68 3.70
C GLY A 81 -9.60 -14.97 4.55
N ARG A 82 -8.50 -14.57 3.94
CA ARG A 82 -7.42 -13.84 4.62
C ARG A 82 -7.21 -12.45 4.04
N ALA A 83 -7.02 -12.36 2.73
CA ALA A 83 -6.74 -11.10 2.04
C ALA A 83 -7.89 -10.66 1.14
N VAL A 84 -8.67 -11.60 0.64
CA VAL A 84 -9.83 -11.33 -0.22
C VAL A 84 -11.09 -11.51 0.61
N ILE A 85 -11.86 -10.46 0.69
CA ILE A 85 -13.11 -10.43 1.46
C ILE A 85 -14.27 -10.72 0.54
#